data_1d1751c9465dd43dcbc6b8cfda568cde
#
_entry.id   1d1751c9465dd43dcbc6b8cfda568cde
#
_cell.length_a   1.000
_cell.length_b   1.000
_cell.length_c   1.000
_cell.angle_alpha   90.00
_cell.angle_beta   90.00
_cell.angle_gamma   90.00
#
_symmetry.space_group_name_H-M   'P 1'
#
loop_
_entity.id
_entity.type
_entity.pdbx_description
1 polymer ?
#
loop_
_entity_poly.entity_id
_entity_poly.type
_entity_poly.pdbx_seq_one_letter_code
_entity_poly.pdbx_strand_id
1 'polypeptide(L)'
;MKKNFYFLSLCLVVILIGSCASAPETKPVSVAEPQVNEEKPQQVQKPVVVEKPVEDTKPKAEAAKSADEEVVAQFEGVSITKKDKEIAKSEIEEVVKKLNDITAKKDYGRWRYWLSTEYRKEFSKPEVLKKTSEGLPANLKGKQLKSIEDYFYYVFVPSRQNGRVDDIVYLTPTKVRVLKITATQSLIFYNLEKIGDRWLLVP
;
A
#
# COMPACT_ATOMS: atom_id res chain seq x y z
N MET A 1 -33.71 49.14 5.20
CA MET A 1 -34.66 48.96 4.07
C MET A 1 -34.66 47.49 3.68
N LYS A 2 -35.83 46.88 3.93
CA LYS A 2 -36.14 45.45 3.70
C LYS A 2 -36.44 45.24 2.22
N LYS A 3 -35.96 44.17 1.59
CA LYS A 3 -36.66 43.54 0.46
C LYS A 3 -36.39 42.02 0.49
N ASN A 4 -37.39 41.30 0.98
CA ASN A 4 -37.61 39.88 0.77
C ASN A 4 -37.93 39.63 -0.70
N PHE A 5 -37.37 38.57 -1.27
CA PHE A 5 -37.95 37.96 -2.48
C PHE A 5 -38.05 36.43 -2.22
N TYR A 6 -39.29 36.09 -1.87
CA TYR A 6 -39.78 34.72 -1.99
C TYR A 6 -40.06 34.45 -3.46
N PHE A 7 -39.51 33.39 -4.02
CA PHE A 7 -40.07 32.80 -5.22
C PHE A 7 -40.37 31.33 -4.93
N LEU A 8 -41.66 31.14 -4.80
CA LEU A 8 -42.37 29.86 -4.69
C LEU A 8 -42.76 29.45 -6.12
N SER A 9 -42.41 28.26 -6.56
CA SER A 9 -43.01 27.54 -7.69
C SER A 9 -42.65 26.07 -7.56
N LEU A 10 -43.47 25.28 -7.12
CA LEU A 10 -44.66 24.49 -7.37
C LEU A 10 -44.64 23.75 -8.74
N CYS A 11 -44.82 22.41 -8.58
CA CYS A 11 -45.32 21.43 -9.55
C CYS A 11 -44.30 20.95 -10.63
N LEU A 12 -44.15 19.71 -10.89
CA LEU A 12 -45.17 18.72 -11.29
C LEU A 12 -44.61 17.27 -11.14
N VAL A 13 -45.40 16.44 -10.50
CA VAL A 13 -45.27 14.97 -10.47
C VAL A 13 -45.79 14.46 -11.81
N VAL A 14 -44.99 13.68 -12.54
CA VAL A 14 -45.50 12.80 -13.60
C VAL A 14 -45.01 11.40 -13.32
N ILE A 15 -45.94 10.61 -12.81
CA ILE A 15 -45.86 9.14 -12.75
C ILE A 15 -46.24 8.63 -14.13
N LEU A 16 -45.36 7.91 -14.80
CA LEU A 16 -45.77 6.99 -15.87
C LEU A 16 -45.27 5.60 -15.58
N ILE A 17 -46.25 4.78 -15.29
CA ILE A 17 -46.23 3.32 -15.19
C ILE A 17 -46.29 2.76 -16.63
N GLY A 18 -45.51 1.79 -16.93
CA GLY A 18 -45.61 0.98 -18.14
C GLY A 18 -44.40 0.09 -18.25
N SER A 19 -44.49 -1.10 -17.94
CA SER A 19 -45.08 -2.36 -18.42
C SER A 19 -44.01 -3.24 -19.07
N CYS A 20 -43.85 -4.40 -18.44
CA CYS A 20 -43.45 -5.73 -18.90
C CYS A 20 -42.88 -5.90 -20.32
N ALA A 21 -41.71 -6.59 -20.39
CA ALA A 21 -41.63 -7.82 -21.22
C ALA A 21 -40.31 -8.58 -20.98
N SER A 22 -40.48 -9.82 -20.54
CA SER A 22 -39.85 -11.06 -20.97
C SER A 22 -38.35 -11.23 -20.90
N ALA A 23 -37.95 -12.10 -19.98
CA ALA A 23 -36.71 -12.86 -19.97
C ALA A 23 -36.71 -13.93 -21.11
N PRO A 24 -35.54 -14.36 -21.57
CA PRO A 24 -35.36 -15.77 -21.91
C PRO A 24 -34.47 -16.48 -20.89
N GLU A 25 -34.99 -17.53 -20.35
CA GLU A 25 -34.28 -18.61 -19.68
C GLU A 25 -33.14 -19.14 -20.56
N THR A 26 -31.95 -19.22 -20.03
CA THR A 26 -30.95 -20.16 -20.50
C THR A 26 -30.56 -21.10 -19.37
N LYS A 27 -30.76 -22.35 -19.61
CA LYS A 27 -30.53 -23.54 -18.78
C LYS A 27 -29.09 -23.63 -18.28
N PRO A 28 -28.87 -24.21 -17.10
CA PRO A 28 -27.55 -24.51 -16.59
C PRO A 28 -26.93 -25.69 -17.34
N VAL A 29 -25.78 -25.47 -17.92
CA VAL A 29 -24.91 -26.53 -18.40
C VAL A 29 -24.15 -27.09 -17.22
N SER A 30 -24.47 -28.32 -16.86
CA SER A 30 -23.71 -29.22 -15.99
C SER A 30 -22.32 -29.43 -16.58
N VAL A 31 -21.28 -29.03 -15.91
CA VAL A 31 -19.92 -29.48 -16.17
C VAL A 31 -19.40 -30.21 -14.94
N ALA A 32 -19.04 -31.46 -15.25
CA ALA A 32 -18.61 -32.51 -14.35
C ALA A 32 -17.43 -32.11 -13.44
N GLU A 33 -17.53 -32.57 -12.18
CA GLU A 33 -16.43 -32.68 -11.23
C GLU A 33 -15.34 -33.64 -11.77
N PRO A 34 -14.08 -33.32 -11.63
CA PRO A 34 -13.05 -34.35 -11.62
C PRO A 34 -12.78 -34.77 -10.15
N GLN A 35 -12.92 -36.08 -9.98
CA GLN A 35 -12.72 -36.83 -8.75
C GLN A 35 -11.34 -36.60 -8.14
N VAL A 36 -11.34 -36.34 -6.85
CA VAL A 36 -10.18 -36.37 -5.96
C VAL A 36 -9.75 -37.81 -5.78
N ASN A 37 -8.53 -38.09 -6.13
CA ASN A 37 -7.89 -39.38 -5.87
C ASN A 37 -7.22 -39.30 -4.50
N GLU A 38 -7.81 -40.00 -3.54
CA GLU A 38 -7.24 -40.22 -2.20
C GLU A 38 -6.07 -41.19 -2.32
N GLU A 39 -4.87 -40.72 -2.05
CA GLU A 39 -3.73 -41.58 -1.83
C GLU A 39 -3.30 -41.51 -0.36
N LYS A 40 -3.44 -42.67 0.29
CA LYS A 40 -3.28 -43.00 1.70
C LYS A 40 -1.79 -42.98 2.12
N PRO A 41 -1.45 -42.51 3.33
CA PRO A 41 -0.06 -42.38 3.75
C PRO A 41 0.58 -43.74 4.09
N GLN A 42 1.72 -44.00 3.49
CA GLN A 42 2.60 -45.09 3.90
C GLN A 42 3.47 -44.70 5.10
N GLN A 43 3.32 -45.48 6.14
CA GLN A 43 4.26 -45.57 7.26
C GLN A 43 5.58 -46.17 6.79
N VAL A 44 6.69 -45.53 7.11
CA VAL A 44 8.01 -46.14 7.08
C VAL A 44 8.74 -45.88 8.40
N GLN A 45 8.77 -46.90 9.18
CA GLN A 45 9.75 -47.52 10.06
C GLN A 45 10.93 -46.65 10.55
N LYS A 46 11.06 -46.64 11.92
CA LYS A 46 12.27 -46.37 12.66
C LYS A 46 13.33 -47.46 12.40
N PRO A 47 14.60 -47.09 12.43
CA PRO A 47 15.60 -47.91 13.03
C PRO A 47 16.41 -47.23 14.15
N VAL A 48 16.38 -47.90 15.26
CA VAL A 48 17.47 -48.40 16.08
C VAL A 48 18.51 -47.38 16.60
N VAL A 49 18.45 -47.24 17.91
CA VAL A 49 19.42 -46.68 18.86
C VAL A 49 20.73 -47.44 18.81
N VAL A 50 21.86 -46.74 18.69
CA VAL A 50 23.17 -47.16 19.13
C VAL A 50 23.72 -46.12 20.09
N GLU A 51 23.91 -46.54 21.33
CA GLU A 51 24.53 -45.76 22.41
C GLU A 51 26.06 -45.78 22.35
N LYS A 52 26.60 -44.59 22.73
CA LYS A 52 27.88 -44.30 23.46
C LYS A 52 29.15 -44.09 22.64
N PRO A 53 30.09 -43.26 23.17
CA PRO A 53 30.20 -42.62 24.49
C PRO A 53 30.37 -41.09 24.50
N VAL A 54 30.14 -40.54 25.66
CA VAL A 54 30.28 -39.19 26.15
C VAL A 54 31.71 -38.67 26.00
N GLU A 55 31.87 -37.51 25.38
CA GLU A 55 33.02 -36.65 25.58
C GLU A 55 32.57 -35.26 25.96
N ASP A 56 32.99 -34.84 27.13
CA ASP A 56 32.76 -33.56 27.77
C ASP A 56 33.29 -32.42 26.89
N THR A 57 32.39 -31.68 26.24
CA THR A 57 32.70 -30.35 25.76
C THR A 57 31.72 -29.36 26.35
N LYS A 58 32.28 -28.62 27.32
CA LYS A 58 31.78 -27.42 27.96
C LYS A 58 30.87 -26.61 27.04
N PRO A 59 29.63 -26.28 27.46
CA PRO A 59 28.78 -25.41 26.64
C PRO A 59 29.40 -24.01 26.57
N LYS A 60 29.88 -23.64 25.39
CA LYS A 60 30.21 -22.29 25.06
C LYS A 60 28.92 -21.50 25.18
N ALA A 61 28.88 -20.63 26.16
CA ALA A 61 27.76 -19.68 26.36
C ALA A 61 27.44 -19.01 25.04
N GLU A 62 26.35 -19.40 24.45
CA GLU A 62 25.69 -18.68 23.35
C GLU A 62 25.19 -17.37 23.97
N ALA A 63 25.95 -16.29 23.72
CA ALA A 63 25.59 -14.95 24.18
C ALA A 63 24.19 -14.68 23.67
N ALA A 64 23.24 -14.49 24.58
CA ALA A 64 21.89 -14.05 24.27
C ALA A 64 22.00 -12.76 23.44
N LYS A 65 21.78 -12.90 22.14
CA LYS A 65 21.64 -11.72 21.26
C LYS A 65 20.51 -10.88 21.84
N SER A 66 20.80 -9.61 22.11
CA SER A 66 19.76 -8.71 22.58
C SER A 66 18.62 -8.69 21.56
N ALA A 67 17.37 -8.53 22.01
CA ALA A 67 16.20 -8.49 21.13
C ALA A 67 16.33 -7.39 20.04
N ASP A 68 17.18 -6.40 20.25
CA ASP A 68 17.48 -5.30 19.32
C ASP A 68 18.39 -5.70 18.16
N GLU A 69 19.15 -6.82 18.30
CA GLU A 69 20.05 -7.36 17.27
C GLU A 69 19.36 -8.41 16.37
N GLU A 70 18.06 -8.67 16.59
CA GLU A 70 17.27 -9.55 15.74
C GLU A 70 17.25 -9.01 14.30
N VAL A 71 17.67 -9.84 13.34
CA VAL A 71 17.67 -9.48 11.91
C VAL A 71 16.26 -9.59 11.36
N VAL A 72 15.71 -8.50 10.88
CA VAL A 72 14.34 -8.40 10.33
C VAL A 72 14.31 -8.37 8.79
N ALA A 73 15.44 -8.09 8.14
CA ALA A 73 15.60 -8.20 6.69
C ALA A 73 17.07 -8.48 6.36
N GLN A 74 17.27 -9.29 5.31
CA GLN A 74 18.60 -9.67 4.82
C GLN A 74 18.69 -9.37 3.34
N PHE A 75 19.75 -8.63 2.95
CA PHE A 75 20.11 -8.35 1.58
C PHE A 75 21.56 -8.78 1.35
N GLU A 76 21.98 -8.80 0.08
CA GLU A 76 23.38 -9.13 -0.24
C GLU A 76 24.33 -8.14 0.46
N GLY A 77 25.13 -8.66 1.38
CA GLY A 77 26.12 -7.89 2.16
C GLY A 77 25.54 -6.97 3.25
N VAL A 78 24.23 -6.91 3.47
CA VAL A 78 23.60 -6.03 4.46
C VAL A 78 22.52 -6.74 5.24
N SER A 79 22.60 -6.70 6.56
CA SER A 79 21.54 -7.16 7.48
C SER A 79 20.89 -5.93 8.12
N ILE A 80 19.58 -5.91 8.13
CA ILE A 80 18.79 -4.89 8.84
C ILE A 80 18.32 -5.49 10.15
N THR A 81 18.71 -4.87 11.24
CA THR A 81 18.27 -5.30 12.58
C THR A 81 16.90 -4.67 12.92
N LYS A 82 16.28 -5.19 13.96
CA LYS A 82 15.06 -4.59 14.50
C LYS A 82 15.29 -3.15 14.93
N LYS A 83 16.43 -2.86 15.54
CA LYS A 83 16.82 -1.51 15.92
C LYS A 83 16.94 -0.58 14.70
N ASP A 84 17.57 -1.03 13.62
CA ASP A 84 17.68 -0.24 12.38
C ASP A 84 16.29 0.06 11.79
N LYS A 85 15.39 -0.94 11.84
CA LYS A 85 14.00 -0.78 11.39
C LYS A 85 13.26 0.26 12.22
N GLU A 86 13.37 0.24 13.54
CA GLU A 86 12.70 1.21 14.42
C GLU A 86 13.26 2.64 14.21
N ILE A 87 14.57 2.79 14.04
CA ILE A 87 15.19 4.08 13.71
C ILE A 87 14.63 4.61 12.38
N ALA A 88 14.66 3.79 11.33
CA ALA A 88 14.14 4.19 10.02
C ALA A 88 12.65 4.52 10.07
N LYS A 89 11.86 3.74 10.82
CA LYS A 89 10.43 4.00 11.02
C LYS A 89 10.20 5.36 11.67
N SER A 90 10.93 5.69 12.72
CA SER A 90 10.83 7.01 13.38
C SER A 90 11.19 8.16 12.44
N GLU A 91 12.28 8.04 11.66
CA GLU A 91 12.64 9.05 10.65
C GLU A 91 11.52 9.23 9.61
N ILE A 92 10.89 8.13 9.17
CA ILE A 92 9.81 8.12 8.18
C ILE A 92 8.52 8.71 8.76
N GLU A 93 8.21 8.49 10.02
CA GLU A 93 7.08 9.13 10.70
C GLU A 93 7.19 10.66 10.66
N GLU A 94 8.37 11.23 10.87
CA GLU A 94 8.59 12.65 10.72
C GLU A 94 8.45 13.15 9.27
N VAL A 95 8.85 12.34 8.29
CA VAL A 95 8.61 12.64 6.86
C VAL A 95 7.12 12.65 6.56
N VAL A 96 6.38 11.63 7.01
CA VAL A 96 4.93 11.52 6.78
C VAL A 96 4.17 12.67 7.44
N LYS A 97 4.59 13.10 8.63
CA LYS A 97 4.04 14.28 9.29
C LYS A 97 4.21 15.56 8.45
N LYS A 98 5.39 15.75 7.86
CA LYS A 98 5.65 16.88 6.94
C LYS A 98 4.82 16.77 5.66
N LEU A 99 4.66 15.57 5.09
CA LEU A 99 3.81 15.32 3.93
C LEU A 99 2.33 15.57 4.24
N ASN A 100 1.86 15.25 5.45
CA ASN A 100 0.49 15.56 5.89
C ASN A 100 0.26 17.09 5.96
N ASP A 101 1.20 17.87 6.48
CA ASP A 101 1.12 19.35 6.47
C ASP A 101 1.07 19.89 5.02
N ILE A 102 1.89 19.35 4.15
CA ILE A 102 1.92 19.71 2.71
C ILE A 102 0.59 19.39 2.02
N THR A 103 0.01 18.21 2.26
CA THR A 103 -1.27 17.82 1.65
C THR A 103 -2.43 18.64 2.21
N ALA A 104 -2.46 18.92 3.52
CA ALA A 104 -3.47 19.75 4.16
C ALA A 104 -3.46 21.19 3.58
N LYS A 105 -2.29 21.74 3.32
CA LYS A 105 -2.10 23.06 2.73
C LYS A 105 -2.14 23.08 1.21
N LYS A 106 -2.18 21.90 0.58
CA LYS A 106 -2.05 21.72 -0.89
C LYS A 106 -0.82 22.43 -1.45
N ASP A 107 0.30 22.37 -0.74
CA ASP A 107 1.55 23.07 -1.08
C ASP A 107 2.37 22.25 -2.09
N TYR A 108 2.08 22.43 -3.38
CA TYR A 108 2.80 21.78 -4.47
C TYR A 108 4.29 22.12 -4.47
N GLY A 109 4.65 23.37 -4.19
CA GLY A 109 6.04 23.82 -4.15
C GLY A 109 6.87 23.02 -3.15
N ARG A 110 6.38 22.89 -1.91
CA ARG A 110 7.05 22.10 -0.89
C ARG A 110 7.02 20.60 -1.18
N TRP A 111 5.93 20.06 -1.76
CA TRP A 111 5.85 18.66 -2.12
C TRP A 111 6.97 18.23 -3.07
N ARG A 112 7.31 19.05 -4.07
CA ARG A 112 8.37 18.75 -5.05
C ARG A 112 9.73 18.46 -4.42
N TYR A 113 10.04 19.02 -3.26
CA TYR A 113 11.30 18.78 -2.54
C TYR A 113 11.39 17.37 -1.92
N TRP A 114 10.25 16.69 -1.81
CA TRP A 114 10.17 15.33 -1.27
C TRP A 114 10.18 14.25 -2.36
N LEU A 115 10.28 14.64 -3.61
CA LEU A 115 10.29 13.71 -4.75
C LEU A 115 11.71 13.38 -5.18
N SER A 116 12.00 12.10 -5.40
CA SER A 116 13.19 11.69 -6.13
C SER A 116 13.13 12.17 -7.58
N THR A 117 14.26 12.13 -8.27
CA THR A 117 14.32 12.43 -9.71
C THR A 117 13.50 11.44 -10.51
N GLU A 118 13.54 10.17 -10.13
CA GLU A 118 12.79 9.07 -10.75
C GLU A 118 11.29 9.26 -10.58
N TYR A 119 10.83 9.66 -9.38
CA TYR A 119 9.42 9.96 -9.13
C TYR A 119 8.92 11.06 -10.05
N ARG A 120 9.65 12.18 -10.12
CA ARG A 120 9.29 13.30 -11.00
C ARG A 120 9.25 12.88 -12.46
N LYS A 121 10.26 12.13 -12.92
CA LYS A 121 10.32 11.62 -14.29
C LYS A 121 9.16 10.68 -14.59
N GLU A 122 8.86 9.74 -13.71
CA GLU A 122 7.79 8.75 -13.90
C GLU A 122 6.41 9.39 -13.97
N PHE A 123 6.04 10.18 -12.95
CA PHE A 123 4.71 10.77 -12.85
C PHE A 123 4.49 12.04 -13.70
N SER A 124 5.49 12.43 -14.50
CA SER A 124 5.35 13.45 -15.55
C SER A 124 5.17 12.87 -16.95
N LYS A 125 5.27 11.54 -17.11
CA LYS A 125 5.11 10.89 -18.42
C LYS A 125 3.67 11.03 -18.92
N PRO A 126 3.45 11.42 -20.19
CA PRO A 126 2.11 11.58 -20.75
C PRO A 126 1.26 10.31 -20.64
N GLU A 127 1.85 9.13 -20.87
CA GLU A 127 1.16 7.84 -20.76
C GLU A 127 0.74 7.52 -19.33
N VAL A 128 1.56 7.86 -18.33
CA VAL A 128 1.23 7.67 -16.90
C VAL A 128 0.11 8.62 -16.49
N LEU A 129 0.20 9.90 -16.89
CA LEU A 129 -0.85 10.90 -16.62
C LEU A 129 -2.17 10.53 -17.29
N LYS A 130 -2.14 10.05 -18.54
CA LYS A 130 -3.32 9.57 -19.25
C LYS A 130 -3.97 8.40 -18.52
N LYS A 131 -3.21 7.34 -18.24
CA LYS A 131 -3.69 6.16 -17.51
C LYS A 131 -4.26 6.54 -16.15
N THR A 132 -3.59 7.43 -15.43
CA THR A 132 -4.06 7.91 -14.12
C THR A 132 -5.38 8.69 -14.26
N SER A 133 -5.53 9.49 -15.32
CA SER A 133 -6.77 10.22 -15.60
C SER A 133 -7.97 9.31 -15.80
N GLU A 134 -7.77 8.17 -16.45
CA GLU A 134 -8.80 7.14 -16.69
C GLU A 134 -9.28 6.48 -15.38
N GLY A 135 -8.40 6.40 -14.38
CA GLY A 135 -8.69 5.83 -13.05
C GLY A 135 -9.20 6.84 -12.01
N LEU A 136 -9.46 8.09 -12.38
CA LEU A 136 -9.96 9.09 -11.43
C LEU A 136 -11.38 8.75 -10.93
N PRO A 137 -11.71 9.13 -9.68
CA PRO A 137 -13.02 8.86 -9.10
C PRO A 137 -14.13 9.58 -9.88
N ALA A 138 -15.38 9.11 -9.70
CA ALA A 138 -16.55 9.53 -10.50
C ALA A 138 -16.77 11.04 -10.54
N ASN A 139 -16.50 11.76 -9.45
CA ASN A 139 -16.61 13.21 -9.35
C ASN A 139 -15.55 13.98 -10.17
N LEU A 140 -14.52 13.29 -10.67
CA LEU A 140 -13.47 13.82 -11.54
C LEU A 140 -13.46 13.14 -12.91
N LYS A 141 -14.52 12.39 -13.25
CA LYS A 141 -14.63 11.68 -14.52
C LYS A 141 -14.49 12.66 -15.70
N GLY A 142 -13.62 12.32 -16.65
CA GLY A 142 -13.32 13.15 -17.81
C GLY A 142 -12.24 14.21 -17.59
N LYS A 143 -11.78 14.41 -16.35
CA LYS A 143 -10.61 15.26 -16.08
C LYS A 143 -9.35 14.61 -16.68
N GLN A 144 -8.62 15.35 -17.48
CA GLN A 144 -7.31 14.94 -18.00
C GLN A 144 -6.19 15.61 -17.20
N LEU A 145 -5.31 14.81 -16.64
CA LEU A 145 -4.09 15.28 -15.99
C LEU A 145 -3.06 15.62 -17.07
N LYS A 146 -2.52 16.83 -17.04
CA LYS A 146 -1.56 17.34 -18.04
C LYS A 146 -0.16 17.51 -17.47
N SER A 147 -0.02 17.45 -16.14
CA SER A 147 1.23 17.70 -15.46
C SER A 147 1.32 16.92 -14.13
N ILE A 148 2.53 16.82 -13.58
CA ILE A 148 2.74 16.30 -12.23
C ILE A 148 2.08 17.19 -11.16
N GLU A 149 1.84 18.45 -11.46
CA GLU A 149 1.08 19.38 -10.61
C GLU A 149 -0.40 18.99 -10.57
N ASP A 150 -1.01 18.66 -11.71
CA ASP A 150 -2.37 18.08 -11.75
C ASP A 150 -2.42 16.78 -10.95
N TYR A 151 -1.43 15.90 -11.12
CA TYR A 151 -1.31 14.67 -10.35
C TYR A 151 -1.27 14.96 -8.84
N PHE A 152 -0.53 15.97 -8.40
CA PHE A 152 -0.51 16.37 -7.00
C PHE A 152 -1.90 16.75 -6.48
N TYR A 153 -2.60 17.66 -7.16
CA TYR A 153 -3.89 18.15 -6.67
C TYR A 153 -5.02 17.14 -6.75
N TYR A 154 -5.07 16.34 -7.82
CA TYR A 154 -6.21 15.47 -8.10
C TYR A 154 -6.00 14.01 -7.67
N VAL A 155 -4.77 13.59 -7.42
CA VAL A 155 -4.44 12.21 -7.04
C VAL A 155 -3.74 12.15 -5.69
N PHE A 156 -2.58 12.82 -5.57
CA PHE A 156 -1.76 12.71 -4.37
C PHE A 156 -2.48 13.27 -3.14
N VAL A 157 -2.93 14.52 -3.18
CA VAL A 157 -3.60 15.18 -2.06
C VAL A 157 -4.81 14.37 -1.56
N PRO A 158 -5.80 13.99 -2.37
CA PRO A 158 -6.97 13.28 -1.88
C PRO A 158 -6.65 11.86 -1.38
N SER A 159 -5.63 11.20 -1.93
CA SER A 159 -5.27 9.83 -1.55
C SER A 159 -4.31 9.73 -0.36
N ARG A 160 -3.73 10.85 0.09
CA ARG A 160 -2.67 10.89 1.12
C ARG A 160 -3.01 11.77 2.33
N GLN A 161 -4.28 12.10 2.52
CA GLN A 161 -4.73 12.83 3.71
C GLN A 161 -4.65 11.95 4.96
N ASN A 162 -4.21 12.57 6.08
CA ASN A 162 -4.13 11.93 7.39
C ASN A 162 -3.31 10.61 7.35
N GLY A 163 -2.17 10.66 6.67
CA GLY A 163 -1.24 9.56 6.61
C GLY A 163 -0.67 9.21 7.97
N ARG A 164 -0.50 7.91 8.22
CA ARG A 164 0.23 7.38 9.38
C ARG A 164 1.14 6.24 8.93
N VAL A 165 2.14 5.97 9.73
CA VAL A 165 3.07 4.85 9.53
C VAL A 165 2.71 3.79 10.55
N ASP A 166 2.10 2.71 10.11
CA ASP A 166 1.83 1.59 11.01
C ASP A 166 3.02 0.60 11.01
N ASP A 167 3.59 0.36 9.82
CA ASP A 167 4.80 -0.46 9.67
C ASP A 167 5.59 -0.04 8.42
N ILE A 168 6.84 -0.53 8.31
CA ILE A 168 7.68 -0.41 7.13
C ILE A 168 8.23 -1.78 6.71
N VAL A 169 8.31 -2.00 5.40
CA VAL A 169 8.90 -3.20 4.80
C VAL A 169 10.06 -2.79 3.89
N TYR A 170 11.24 -3.31 4.14
CA TYR A 170 12.40 -3.08 3.30
C TYR A 170 12.27 -3.82 1.96
N LEU A 171 12.56 -3.11 0.87
CA LEU A 171 12.69 -3.66 -0.49
C LEU A 171 14.16 -3.78 -0.89
N THR A 172 14.97 -2.86 -0.41
CA THR A 172 16.44 -2.84 -0.49
C THR A 172 16.98 -2.26 0.81
N PRO A 173 18.27 -2.25 1.07
CA PRO A 173 18.83 -1.63 2.28
C PRO A 173 18.44 -0.15 2.47
N THR A 174 18.09 0.54 1.39
CA THR A 174 17.74 1.98 1.40
C THR A 174 16.31 2.27 0.99
N LYS A 175 15.56 1.30 0.45
CA LYS A 175 14.20 1.50 -0.05
C LYS A 175 13.18 0.73 0.78
N VAL A 176 12.12 1.41 1.18
CA VAL A 176 11.04 0.83 1.99
C VAL A 176 9.66 1.11 1.42
N ARG A 177 8.72 0.22 1.74
CA ARG A 177 7.29 0.47 1.67
C ARG A 177 6.78 0.89 3.04
N VAL A 178 6.09 2.00 3.09
CA VAL A 178 5.35 2.44 4.26
C VAL A 178 3.96 1.85 4.20
N LEU A 179 3.57 1.17 5.25
CA LEU A 179 2.28 0.50 5.34
C LEU A 179 1.33 1.28 6.25
N LYS A 180 0.07 1.36 5.80
CA LYS A 180 -1.08 1.73 6.62
C LYS A 180 -1.91 0.48 6.83
N ILE A 181 -2.07 0.05 8.07
CA ILE A 181 -2.81 -1.15 8.44
C ILE A 181 -4.25 -0.74 8.81
N THR A 182 -5.21 -1.41 8.19
CA THR A 182 -6.63 -1.30 8.50
C THR A 182 -7.11 -2.61 9.11
N ALA A 183 -8.35 -2.65 9.59
CA ALA A 183 -8.92 -3.87 10.17
C ALA A 183 -8.94 -5.06 9.20
N THR A 184 -8.95 -4.80 7.89
CA THR A 184 -9.12 -5.84 6.86
C THR A 184 -7.91 -6.03 5.96
N GLN A 185 -6.99 -5.06 5.88
CA GLN A 185 -5.86 -5.13 4.94
C GLN A 185 -4.72 -4.16 5.28
N SER A 186 -3.54 -4.48 4.77
CA SER A 186 -2.40 -3.58 4.75
C SER A 186 -2.31 -2.89 3.39
N LEU A 187 -2.25 -1.57 3.41
CA LEU A 187 -2.17 -0.74 2.21
C LEU A 187 -0.77 -0.13 2.10
N ILE A 188 -0.19 -0.17 0.92
CA ILE A 188 1.03 0.58 0.63
C ILE A 188 0.66 2.06 0.57
N PHE A 189 1.19 2.82 1.53
CA PHE A 189 0.90 4.25 1.63
C PHE A 189 1.94 5.09 0.91
N TYR A 190 3.23 4.77 1.05
CA TYR A 190 4.34 5.37 0.32
C TYR A 190 5.39 4.32 -0.03
N ASN A 191 6.12 4.56 -1.13
CA ASN A 191 7.45 4.02 -1.34
C ASN A 191 8.44 5.14 -1.05
N LEU A 192 9.41 4.90 -0.17
CA LEU A 192 10.43 5.85 0.21
C LEU A 192 11.81 5.23 0.01
N GLU A 193 12.78 6.05 -0.37
CA GLU A 193 14.18 5.66 -0.48
C GLU A 193 15.06 6.69 0.21
N LYS A 194 16.04 6.22 0.99
CA LYS A 194 17.05 7.06 1.63
C LYS A 194 18.12 7.41 0.60
N ILE A 195 18.09 8.64 0.11
CA ILE A 195 19.04 9.17 -0.88
C ILE A 195 19.87 10.25 -0.17
N GLY A 196 21.16 9.94 0.06
CA GLY A 196 21.96 10.71 0.99
C GLY A 196 21.37 10.65 2.41
N ASP A 197 21.14 11.78 3.03
CA ASP A 197 20.58 11.86 4.39
C ASP A 197 19.06 12.04 4.44
N ARG A 198 18.37 11.85 3.31
CA ARG A 198 16.93 12.16 3.20
C ARG A 198 16.12 11.01 2.66
N TRP A 199 14.99 10.77 3.30
CA TRP A 199 13.95 9.92 2.73
C TRP A 199 13.15 10.69 1.68
N LEU A 200 13.12 10.19 0.44
CA LEU A 200 12.39 10.77 -0.69
C LEU A 200 11.34 9.80 -1.22
N LEU A 201 10.25 10.36 -1.76
CA LEU A 201 9.22 9.59 -2.48
C LEU A 201 9.83 9.01 -3.77
N VAL A 202 9.65 7.70 -3.98
CA VAL A 202 10.08 6.97 -5.18
C VAL A 202 8.87 6.23 -5.81
N PRO A 203 8.94 5.85 -7.08
CA PRO A 203 7.87 5.10 -7.77
C PRO A 203 7.55 3.76 -7.15
#